data_04303b6a0064ea134d86eb3ac8ac4145
#
_entry.id   04303b6a0064ea134d86eb3ac8ac4145
#
_cell.length_a   1.000
_cell.length_b   1.000
_cell.length_c   1.000
_cell.angle_alpha   90.00
_cell.angle_beta   90.00
_cell.angle_gamma   90.00
#
_symmetry.space_group_name_H-M   'P 1'
#
loop_
_entity.id
_entity.type
_entity.pdbx_description
1 polymer ?
#
loop_
_entity_poly.entity_id
_entity_poly.type
_entity_poly.pdbx_seq_one_letter_code
_entity_poly.pdbx_strand_id
1 'polypeptide(L)'
;MVAPTSTPSLPDGFDFTDPDLYAAGLPEAELAELRAKAPIWWNAQKPGVGGFDDPGYWVVTKHADIKEMSLRDDVFSSWENTAIPRFSDDIDRQNIEVQRFVLLNQDAPQHTKTRKLISRGFTPRSIGALEAELNRRAASIVAEAKKTGTGEFVTEIASELPLQ
;
A
#
# COMPACT_ATOMS: atom_id res chain seq x y z
N MET A 1 14.64 22.13 1.17
CA MET A 1 13.69 21.94 0.06
C MET A 1 14.40 22.46 -1.21
N VAL A 2 14.78 21.57 -2.13
CA VAL A 2 15.42 21.98 -3.38
C VAL A 2 14.28 22.33 -4.34
N ALA A 3 14.26 23.55 -4.84
CA ALA A 3 13.30 23.96 -5.87
C ALA A 3 13.40 23.03 -7.10
N PRO A 4 12.29 22.72 -7.77
CA PRO A 4 12.33 21.90 -8.97
C PRO A 4 13.23 22.57 -10.01
N THR A 5 14.18 21.82 -10.55
CA THR A 5 15.18 22.33 -11.48
C THR A 5 14.61 22.56 -12.89
N SER A 6 13.44 22.04 -13.18
CA SER A 6 12.69 22.26 -14.42
C SER A 6 11.24 21.73 -14.27
N THR A 7 10.33 22.24 -15.09
CA THR A 7 8.94 21.73 -15.13
C THR A 7 8.93 20.33 -15.74
N PRO A 8 8.30 19.33 -15.10
CA PRO A 8 8.17 18.00 -15.69
C PRO A 8 7.22 18.04 -16.89
N SER A 9 7.51 17.23 -17.89
CA SER A 9 6.68 17.09 -19.09
C SER A 9 5.71 15.91 -18.89
N LEU A 10 4.64 16.16 -18.14
CA LEU A 10 3.58 15.17 -17.90
C LEU A 10 2.40 15.45 -18.84
N PRO A 11 1.59 14.44 -19.18
CA PRO A 11 0.33 14.63 -19.89
C PRO A 11 -0.59 15.63 -19.18
N ASP A 12 -1.39 16.37 -19.96
CA ASP A 12 -2.40 17.28 -19.39
C ASP A 12 -3.40 16.47 -18.56
N GLY A 13 -3.68 16.96 -17.34
CA GLY A 13 -4.59 16.28 -16.42
C GLY A 13 -4.02 15.02 -15.79
N PHE A 14 -2.70 14.81 -15.81
CA PHE A 14 -2.05 13.66 -15.18
C PHE A 14 -2.36 13.61 -13.69
N ASP A 15 -2.92 12.49 -13.24
CA ASP A 15 -3.31 12.24 -11.85
C ASP A 15 -3.00 10.79 -11.45
N PHE A 16 -2.16 10.62 -10.45
CA PHE A 16 -1.84 9.29 -9.89
C PHE A 16 -3.04 8.60 -9.22
N THR A 17 -4.13 9.31 -8.95
CA THR A 17 -5.35 8.70 -8.43
C THR A 17 -6.29 8.20 -9.51
N ASP A 18 -6.03 8.49 -10.79
CA ASP A 18 -6.81 7.97 -11.91
C ASP A 18 -6.56 6.45 -12.10
N PRO A 19 -7.61 5.57 -11.96
CA PRO A 19 -7.45 4.14 -12.16
C PRO A 19 -7.05 3.79 -13.59
N ASP A 20 -7.48 4.58 -14.58
CA ASP A 20 -7.20 4.32 -15.99
C ASP A 20 -5.71 4.50 -16.31
N LEU A 21 -4.99 5.32 -15.52
CA LEU A 21 -3.55 5.44 -15.61
C LEU A 21 -2.82 4.10 -15.47
N TYR A 22 -3.38 3.19 -14.66
CA TYR A 22 -2.78 1.89 -14.35
C TYR A 22 -3.29 0.75 -15.24
N ALA A 23 -4.23 1.02 -16.12
CA ALA A 23 -4.79 0.00 -17.02
C ALA A 23 -3.73 -0.63 -17.96
N ALA A 24 -2.72 0.14 -18.34
CA ALA A 24 -1.59 -0.31 -19.17
C ALA A 24 -0.35 -0.73 -18.33
N GLY A 25 -0.41 -0.65 -17.00
CA GLY A 25 0.69 -0.91 -16.09
C GLY A 25 1.11 0.31 -15.29
N LEU A 26 2.26 0.23 -14.62
CA LEU A 26 2.79 1.37 -13.87
C LEU A 26 3.27 2.48 -14.81
N PRO A 27 3.03 3.76 -14.49
CA PRO A 27 3.48 4.90 -15.30
C PRO A 27 4.98 5.17 -15.08
N GLU A 28 5.82 4.25 -15.54
CA GLU A 28 7.27 4.25 -15.27
C GLU A 28 7.98 5.47 -15.89
N ALA A 29 7.54 5.90 -17.08
CA ALA A 29 8.12 7.04 -17.79
C ALA A 29 7.85 8.34 -17.03
N GLU A 30 6.63 8.56 -16.58
CA GLU A 30 6.21 9.72 -15.80
C GLU A 30 6.90 9.75 -14.43
N LEU A 31 7.01 8.59 -13.77
CA LEU A 31 7.76 8.46 -12.51
C LEU A 31 9.26 8.76 -12.71
N ALA A 32 9.86 8.34 -13.82
CA ALA A 32 11.25 8.66 -14.14
C ALA A 32 11.45 10.15 -14.40
N GLU A 33 10.53 10.76 -15.14
CA GLU A 33 10.51 12.19 -15.41
C GLU A 33 10.41 13.01 -14.10
N LEU A 34 9.49 12.64 -13.21
CA LEU A 34 9.35 13.28 -11.90
C LEU A 34 10.60 13.13 -11.05
N ARG A 35 11.21 11.95 -11.00
CA ARG A 35 12.47 11.76 -10.25
C ARG A 35 13.59 12.66 -10.75
N ALA A 36 13.65 12.90 -12.05
CA ALA A 36 14.69 13.71 -12.65
C ALA A 36 14.47 15.21 -12.44
N LYS A 37 13.25 15.70 -12.63
CA LYS A 37 12.95 17.14 -12.74
C LYS A 37 12.19 17.73 -11.55
N ALA A 38 11.26 16.96 -10.96
CA ALA A 38 10.42 17.41 -9.86
C ALA A 38 10.19 16.26 -8.85
N PRO A 39 11.22 15.85 -8.09
CA PRO A 39 11.15 14.67 -7.22
C PRO A 39 10.13 14.79 -6.08
N ILE A 40 9.71 15.99 -5.74
CA ILE A 40 8.58 16.32 -4.88
C ILE A 40 7.64 17.13 -5.75
N TRP A 41 6.49 16.54 -6.12
CA TRP A 41 5.55 17.11 -7.07
C TRP A 41 4.14 17.14 -6.47
N TRP A 42 3.42 18.23 -6.73
CA TRP A 42 2.04 18.37 -6.31
C TRP A 42 1.11 17.72 -7.32
N ASN A 43 0.40 16.66 -6.91
CA ASN A 43 -0.67 16.05 -7.67
C ASN A 43 -1.98 16.75 -7.31
N ALA A 44 -2.47 17.59 -8.22
CA ALA A 44 -3.76 18.22 -8.04
C ALA A 44 -4.89 17.21 -8.24
N GLN A 45 -5.90 17.27 -7.41
CA GLN A 45 -7.12 16.46 -7.55
C GLN A 45 -8.36 17.30 -7.28
N LYS A 46 -9.51 16.85 -7.79
CA LYS A 46 -10.79 17.48 -7.46
C LYS A 46 -11.20 17.09 -6.04
N PRO A 47 -11.80 18.03 -5.26
CA PRO A 47 -12.38 17.68 -3.97
C PRO A 47 -13.41 16.54 -4.10
N GLY A 48 -13.42 15.64 -3.12
CA GLY A 48 -14.28 14.46 -3.10
C GLY A 48 -13.72 13.21 -3.78
N VAL A 49 -12.62 13.32 -4.54
CA VAL A 49 -12.00 12.15 -5.18
C VAL A 49 -11.48 11.18 -4.13
N GLY A 50 -11.88 9.91 -4.24
CA GLY A 50 -11.49 8.86 -3.30
C GLY A 50 -11.94 9.11 -1.86
N GLY A 51 -12.95 9.96 -1.64
CA GLY A 51 -13.49 10.30 -0.32
C GLY A 51 -12.69 11.37 0.45
N PHE A 52 -11.78 12.10 -0.21
CA PHE A 52 -10.99 13.18 0.38
C PHE A 52 -11.39 14.53 -0.21
N ASP A 53 -11.52 15.56 0.66
CA ASP A 53 -11.84 16.93 0.26
C ASP A 53 -10.60 17.79 -0.05
N ASP A 54 -9.41 17.19 0.03
CA ASP A 54 -8.15 17.87 -0.23
C ASP A 54 -8.01 18.20 -1.73
N PRO A 55 -7.44 19.39 -2.07
CA PRO A 55 -7.25 19.78 -3.47
C PRO A 55 -6.14 19.03 -4.18
N GLY A 56 -5.47 18.10 -3.51
CA GLY A 56 -4.37 17.30 -4.00
C GLY A 56 -3.43 16.83 -2.89
N TYR A 57 -2.31 16.28 -3.30
CA TYR A 57 -1.31 15.73 -2.39
C TYR A 57 0.11 15.77 -2.99
N TRP A 58 1.12 15.67 -2.15
CA TRP A 58 2.51 15.62 -2.58
C TRP A 58 2.95 14.22 -2.95
N VAL A 59 3.44 14.06 -4.17
CA VAL A 59 4.08 12.83 -4.66
C VAL A 59 5.58 12.94 -4.47
N VAL A 60 6.18 11.98 -3.77
CA VAL A 60 7.63 11.92 -3.52
C VAL A 60 8.20 10.71 -4.23
N THR A 61 9.19 10.91 -5.10
CA THR A 61 9.67 9.87 -6.03
C THR A 61 11.10 9.40 -5.78
N LYS A 62 11.90 10.11 -4.99
CA LYS A 62 13.26 9.68 -4.64
C LYS A 62 13.29 8.81 -3.40
N HIS A 63 13.96 7.67 -3.47
CA HIS A 63 14.10 6.74 -2.36
C HIS A 63 14.67 7.38 -1.08
N ALA A 64 15.65 8.28 -1.20
CA ALA A 64 16.24 8.95 -0.04
C ALA A 64 15.20 9.81 0.70
N ASP A 65 14.40 10.58 -0.05
CA ASP A 65 13.37 11.45 0.51
C ASP A 65 12.24 10.62 1.16
N ILE A 66 11.79 9.55 0.48
CA ILE A 66 10.79 8.61 1.02
C ILE A 66 11.30 7.96 2.32
N LYS A 67 12.56 7.54 2.34
CA LYS A 67 13.18 6.96 3.54
C LYS A 67 13.26 7.96 4.69
N GLU A 68 13.64 9.21 4.42
CA GLU A 68 13.67 10.26 5.42
C GLU A 68 12.27 10.53 5.98
N MET A 69 11.27 10.69 5.12
CA MET A 69 9.87 10.90 5.53
C MET A 69 9.36 9.75 6.40
N SER A 70 9.65 8.51 6.02
CA SER A 70 9.18 7.33 6.76
C SER A 70 9.79 7.16 8.16
N LEU A 71 10.88 7.86 8.45
CA LEU A 71 11.54 7.88 9.77
C LEU A 71 11.10 9.07 10.63
N ARG A 72 10.34 10.00 10.08
CA ARG A 72 9.95 11.26 10.70
C ARG A 72 8.45 11.30 11.02
N ASP A 73 7.99 10.38 11.85
CA ASP A 73 6.61 10.33 12.35
C ASP A 73 6.22 11.53 13.23
N ASP A 74 7.22 12.30 13.68
CA ASP A 74 7.04 13.59 14.34
C ASP A 74 6.56 14.72 13.42
N VAL A 75 6.72 14.53 12.10
CA VAL A 75 6.35 15.52 11.06
C VAL A 75 5.35 14.97 10.07
N PHE A 76 5.51 13.70 9.69
CA PHE A 76 4.69 13.03 8.68
C PHE A 76 3.79 12.00 9.34
N SER A 77 2.55 12.38 9.60
CA SER A 77 1.56 11.55 10.24
C SER A 77 0.94 10.55 9.26
N SER A 78 0.89 9.27 9.65
CA SER A 78 0.09 8.25 8.95
C SER A 78 -1.37 8.28 9.41
N TRP A 79 -1.64 8.85 10.57
CA TRP A 79 -2.98 8.93 11.15
C TRP A 79 -3.86 10.00 10.51
N GLU A 80 -3.29 11.18 10.21
CA GLU A 80 -4.06 12.34 9.74
C GLU A 80 -4.60 12.13 8.33
N ASN A 81 -3.72 11.78 7.39
CA ASN A 81 -4.08 11.44 6.02
C ASN A 81 -3.33 10.17 5.66
N THR A 82 -3.97 9.02 5.82
CA THR A 82 -3.39 7.71 5.53
C THR A 82 -2.81 7.66 4.12
N ALA A 83 -1.96 6.65 3.84
CA ALA A 83 -1.58 6.33 2.46
C ALA A 83 -2.85 6.30 1.61
N ILE A 84 -2.83 6.96 0.47
CA ILE A 84 -4.00 7.17 -0.39
C ILE A 84 -4.60 5.81 -0.81
N PRO A 85 -5.54 5.25 -0.04
CA PRO A 85 -6.32 4.15 -0.54
C PRO A 85 -7.33 4.77 -1.51
N ARG A 86 -7.45 4.17 -2.68
CA ARG A 86 -8.55 4.55 -3.55
C ARG A 86 -9.83 3.96 -3.01
N PHE A 87 -10.60 4.82 -2.43
CA PHE A 87 -11.99 4.54 -2.16
C PHE A 87 -12.84 4.98 -3.36
N SER A 88 -14.00 4.39 -3.54
CA SER A 88 -14.99 4.94 -4.48
C SER A 88 -15.45 6.31 -4.00
N ASP A 89 -15.79 7.20 -4.95
CA ASP A 89 -16.14 8.60 -4.66
C ASP A 89 -17.43 8.76 -3.81
N ASP A 90 -18.19 7.67 -3.67
CA ASP A 90 -19.42 7.61 -2.85
C ASP A 90 -19.20 7.06 -1.44
N ILE A 91 -17.93 6.81 -1.04
CA ILE A 91 -17.65 6.25 0.29
C ILE A 91 -17.90 7.28 1.38
N ASP A 92 -18.60 6.86 2.44
CA ASP A 92 -18.79 7.68 3.64
C ASP A 92 -17.44 7.89 4.36
N ARG A 93 -17.16 9.12 4.74
CA ARG A 93 -15.98 9.51 5.53
C ARG A 93 -15.80 8.65 6.78
N GLN A 94 -16.87 8.21 7.43
CA GLN A 94 -16.79 7.32 8.59
C GLN A 94 -16.12 5.97 8.25
N ASN A 95 -16.37 5.45 7.06
CA ASN A 95 -15.73 4.21 6.60
C ASN A 95 -14.23 4.39 6.35
N ILE A 96 -13.81 5.57 5.91
CA ILE A 96 -12.39 5.92 5.79
C ILE A 96 -11.73 5.97 7.17
N GLU A 97 -12.41 6.54 8.16
CA GLU A 97 -11.87 6.66 9.52
C GLU A 97 -11.64 5.30 10.20
N VAL A 98 -12.41 4.27 9.85
CA VAL A 98 -12.16 2.90 10.33
C VAL A 98 -10.77 2.40 9.91
N GLN A 99 -10.23 2.85 8.78
CA GLN A 99 -8.90 2.48 8.32
C GLN A 99 -7.78 2.98 9.25
N ARG A 100 -8.05 3.97 10.09
CA ARG A 100 -7.11 4.47 11.10
C ARG A 100 -6.76 3.42 12.17
N PHE A 101 -7.61 2.40 12.36
CA PHE A 101 -7.33 1.30 13.28
C PHE A 101 -6.37 0.26 12.70
N VAL A 102 -6.12 0.27 11.40
CA VAL A 102 -5.11 -0.58 10.76
C VAL A 102 -3.73 -0.12 11.22
N LEU A 103 -2.87 -1.08 11.58
CA LEU A 103 -1.54 -0.79 12.15
C LEU A 103 -0.71 0.19 11.31
N LEU A 104 -0.79 0.09 9.98
CA LEU A 104 -0.06 0.96 9.04
C LEU A 104 -0.43 2.44 9.16
N ASN A 105 -1.65 2.72 9.61
CA ASN A 105 -2.23 4.05 9.67
C ASN A 105 -2.16 4.66 11.07
N GLN A 106 -1.39 4.07 11.96
CA GLN A 106 -1.19 4.55 13.32
C GLN A 106 0.17 5.25 13.45
N ASP A 107 0.18 6.33 14.22
CA ASP A 107 1.41 7.01 14.63
C ASP A 107 1.85 6.55 16.04
N ALA A 108 3.08 6.88 16.41
CA ALA A 108 3.54 6.71 17.77
C ALA A 108 2.74 7.63 18.75
N PRO A 109 2.43 7.19 19.97
CA PRO A 109 2.85 5.95 20.63
C PRO A 109 1.91 4.75 20.37
N GLN A 110 0.77 4.95 19.70
CA GLN A 110 -0.23 3.89 19.48
C GLN A 110 0.32 2.79 18.58
N HIS A 111 0.92 3.16 17.44
CA HIS A 111 1.61 2.22 16.54
C HIS A 111 2.60 1.34 17.30
N THR A 112 3.46 1.95 18.12
CA THR A 112 4.49 1.24 18.89
C THR A 112 3.88 0.22 19.85
N LYS A 113 2.80 0.59 20.54
CA LYS A 113 2.09 -0.31 21.47
C LYS A 113 1.46 -1.49 20.73
N THR A 114 0.71 -1.22 19.66
CA THR A 114 0.03 -2.24 18.86
C THR A 114 1.03 -3.19 18.21
N ARG A 115 2.07 -2.64 17.58
CA ARG A 115 3.14 -3.44 16.95
C ARG A 115 3.85 -4.35 17.96
N LYS A 116 4.18 -3.83 19.14
CA LYS A 116 4.82 -4.63 20.22
C LYS A 116 3.93 -5.79 20.68
N LEU A 117 2.61 -5.58 20.72
CA LEU A 117 1.66 -6.63 21.07
C LEU A 117 1.64 -7.75 20.02
N ILE A 118 1.48 -7.37 18.76
CA ILE A 118 1.44 -8.28 17.61
C ILE A 118 2.76 -9.05 17.47
N SER A 119 3.90 -8.37 17.60
CA SER A 119 5.24 -8.94 17.41
C SER A 119 5.53 -10.12 18.35
N ARG A 120 4.83 -10.23 19.48
CA ARG A 120 4.97 -11.37 20.40
C ARG A 120 4.55 -12.70 19.76
N GLY A 121 3.59 -12.66 18.83
CA GLY A 121 3.14 -13.83 18.07
C GLY A 121 4.07 -14.22 16.93
N PHE A 122 4.94 -13.30 16.45
CA PHE A 122 5.81 -13.49 15.28
C PHE A 122 7.27 -13.68 15.65
N THR A 123 7.53 -14.42 16.74
CA THR A 123 8.91 -14.77 17.10
C THR A 123 9.44 -15.89 16.19
N PRO A 124 10.76 -15.99 15.98
CA PRO A 124 11.35 -17.11 15.21
C PRO A 124 10.88 -18.49 15.71
N ARG A 125 10.71 -18.64 17.02
CA ARG A 125 10.21 -19.87 17.62
C ARG A 125 8.74 -20.14 17.22
N SER A 126 7.89 -19.12 17.28
CA SER A 126 6.47 -19.26 16.89
C SER A 126 6.32 -19.56 15.40
N ILE A 127 7.10 -18.90 14.57
CA ILE A 127 7.10 -19.15 13.11
C ILE A 127 7.65 -20.55 12.80
N GLY A 128 8.76 -20.96 13.43
CA GLY A 128 9.32 -22.30 13.25
C GLY A 128 8.39 -23.42 13.68
N ALA A 129 7.54 -23.18 14.68
CA ALA A 129 6.55 -24.17 15.11
C ALA A 129 5.42 -24.38 14.06
N LEU A 130 5.18 -23.40 13.18
CA LEU A 130 4.18 -23.52 12.10
C LEU A 130 4.73 -24.25 10.86
N GLU A 131 6.05 -24.33 10.70
CA GLU A 131 6.67 -24.82 9.46
C GLU A 131 6.25 -26.25 9.11
N ALA A 132 6.28 -27.15 10.09
CA ALA A 132 5.90 -28.55 9.88
C ALA A 132 4.43 -28.68 9.45
N GLU A 133 3.54 -27.92 10.07
CA GLU A 133 2.11 -27.91 9.76
C GLU A 133 1.85 -27.29 8.37
N LEU A 134 2.50 -26.20 8.04
CA LEU A 134 2.41 -25.57 6.72
C LEU A 134 2.87 -26.51 5.61
N ASN A 135 4.00 -27.19 5.81
CA ASN A 135 4.51 -28.20 4.86
C ASN A 135 3.55 -29.35 4.68
N ARG A 136 2.95 -29.86 5.76
CA ARG A 136 1.95 -30.91 5.70
C ARG A 136 0.71 -30.49 4.92
N ARG A 137 0.18 -29.29 5.18
CA ARG A 137 -1.00 -28.73 4.47
C ARG A 137 -0.70 -28.50 3.01
N ALA A 138 0.42 -27.86 2.68
CA ALA A 138 0.84 -27.65 1.29
C ALA A 138 0.96 -28.97 0.53
N ALA A 139 1.55 -30.01 1.12
CA ALA A 139 1.63 -31.33 0.52
C ALA A 139 0.25 -31.96 0.27
N SER A 140 -0.69 -31.78 1.21
CA SER A 140 -2.08 -32.25 1.05
C SER A 140 -2.82 -31.57 -0.09
N ILE A 141 -2.73 -30.23 -0.19
CA ILE A 141 -3.34 -29.42 -1.26
C ILE A 141 -2.79 -29.87 -2.62
N VAL A 142 -1.46 -30.01 -2.75
CA VAL A 142 -0.83 -30.45 -4.00
C VAL A 142 -1.22 -31.88 -4.34
N ALA A 143 -1.34 -32.75 -3.35
CA ALA A 143 -1.76 -34.15 -3.58
C ALA A 143 -3.21 -34.22 -4.09
N GLU A 144 -4.11 -33.37 -3.59
CA GLU A 144 -5.48 -33.30 -4.05
C GLU A 144 -5.56 -32.75 -5.48
N ALA A 145 -4.87 -31.63 -5.76
CA ALA A 145 -4.81 -31.06 -7.09
C ALA A 145 -4.26 -32.04 -8.16
N LYS A 146 -3.32 -32.91 -7.78
CA LYS A 146 -2.81 -33.95 -8.68
C LYS A 146 -3.84 -35.04 -9.04
N LYS A 147 -4.81 -35.31 -8.19
CA LYS A 147 -5.83 -36.33 -8.49
C LYS A 147 -6.79 -35.86 -9.59
N THR A 148 -7.14 -34.59 -9.60
CA THR A 148 -8.04 -34.02 -10.60
C THR A 148 -7.35 -33.70 -11.92
N GLY A 149 -6.06 -33.34 -11.88
CA GLY A 149 -5.25 -33.01 -13.06
C GLY A 149 -5.58 -31.67 -13.71
N THR A 150 -6.74 -31.12 -13.42
CA THR A 150 -7.22 -29.80 -13.84
C THR A 150 -8.05 -29.18 -12.72
N GLY A 151 -8.10 -27.86 -12.62
CA GLY A 151 -8.85 -27.17 -11.58
C GLY A 151 -8.69 -25.65 -11.64
N GLU A 152 -9.43 -24.94 -10.80
CA GLU A 152 -9.30 -23.50 -10.66
C GLU A 152 -8.20 -23.19 -9.63
N PHE A 153 -7.08 -22.60 -10.11
CA PHE A 153 -5.88 -22.41 -9.31
C PHE A 153 -6.11 -21.54 -8.06
N VAL A 154 -6.91 -20.49 -8.19
CA VAL A 154 -7.11 -19.52 -7.08
C VAL A 154 -7.89 -20.16 -5.95
N THR A 155 -9.05 -20.74 -6.24
CA THR A 155 -9.96 -21.28 -5.21
C THR A 155 -9.54 -22.63 -4.66
N GLU A 156 -8.89 -23.48 -5.49
CA GLU A 156 -8.57 -24.87 -5.11
C GLU A 156 -7.12 -25.03 -4.59
N ILE A 157 -6.24 -24.07 -4.87
CA ILE A 157 -4.83 -24.16 -4.50
C ILE A 157 -4.36 -22.92 -3.72
N ALA A 158 -4.43 -21.74 -4.34
CA ALA A 158 -3.76 -20.57 -3.79
C ALA A 158 -4.43 -20.03 -2.53
N SER A 159 -5.76 -20.09 -2.43
CA SER A 159 -6.51 -19.61 -1.26
C SER A 159 -6.58 -20.62 -0.12
N GLU A 160 -6.37 -21.91 -0.38
CA GLU A 160 -6.52 -22.97 0.62
C GLU A 160 -5.52 -22.81 1.79
N LEU A 161 -4.25 -22.58 1.51
CA LEU A 161 -3.21 -22.49 2.56
C LEU A 161 -3.40 -21.27 3.47
N PRO A 162 -3.69 -20.05 2.97
CA PRO A 162 -3.90 -18.88 3.82
C PRO A 162 -5.19 -18.91 4.63
N LEU A 163 -6.23 -19.64 4.18
CA LEU A 163 -7.55 -19.66 4.81
C LEU A 163 -7.73 -20.75 5.87
N GLN A 164 -6.77 -21.66 6.01
CA GLN A 164 -6.76 -22.75 6.98
C GLN A 164 -5.91 -22.42 8.21
#